data_bfbc9d26c54efff728b53f3702045cb8
#
_entry.id   bfbc9d26c54efff728b53f3702045cb8
#
_cell.length_a   1.000
_cell.length_b   1.000
_cell.length_c   1.000
_cell.angle_alpha   90.00
_cell.angle_beta   90.00
_cell.angle_gamma   90.00
#
_symmetry.space_group_name_H-M   'P 1'
#
loop_
_entity.id
_entity.type
_entity.pdbx_description
1 polymer ?
#
loop_
_entity_poly.entity_id
_entity_poly.type
_entity_poly.pdbx_seq_one_letter_code
_entity_poly.pdbx_strand_id
1 'polypeptide(L)'
;SHYCAEHVAALRKRVGEMREPPLGLEAVPNANLEILFDEILSAPTTGELLLGLYEVALPSLDDAMRKHLEDTNPLVDHPSVRVIRFAMLELGEMIALGQASIEAMVDEATRAKSSAWLGLLSDCLANAGGLGGEKEHANNTINRQHSAKPYTYDGVPRRDERFPDPYNMGVNAETFLYDDSFEPEPKTLMMFYKRLREIDVPEMMSSIIAETPDKPWEYYQDMSRQLWDEARHAMMGEVGFVNLGINWPSEVMVNHTWSLALNTQLTPEERHAVLYFIEQGLMPKTGKRFEWEVGMESDNPLSGLFQDYDWADEVLHSRIGRDWYVPAFGSTKEAIAYGDECWSRVLMDWNQYRDEGMTAHRNWWPGLYTAACKNWGIDPDPKVLGYSTSYESVRADLKTISASG
;
A
#
# COMPACT_ATOMS: atom_id res chain seq x y z
N SER A 1 3.82 -1.15 8.18
CA SER A 1 4.69 -2.24 7.67
C SER A 1 6.11 -1.77 7.38
N HIS A 2 6.31 -0.65 6.64
CA HIS A 2 7.66 -0.19 6.26
C HIS A 2 8.56 0.09 7.48
N TYR A 3 8.10 0.79 8.51
CA TYR A 3 8.87 1.01 9.75
C TYR A 3 9.33 -0.31 10.39
N CYS A 4 8.47 -1.32 10.44
CA CYS A 4 8.87 -2.64 10.93
C CYS A 4 9.97 -3.27 10.07
N ALA A 5 9.91 -3.10 8.75
CA ALA A 5 10.94 -3.61 7.85
C ALA A 5 12.30 -2.93 8.09
N GLU A 6 12.31 -1.62 8.30
CA GLU A 6 13.51 -0.84 8.67
C GLU A 6 14.08 -1.26 10.04
N HIS A 7 13.21 -1.46 11.05
CA HIS A 7 13.63 -1.93 12.36
C HIS A 7 14.28 -3.30 12.28
N VAL A 8 13.66 -4.23 11.56
CA VAL A 8 14.21 -5.57 11.34
C VAL A 8 15.54 -5.50 10.60
N ALA A 9 15.66 -4.71 9.53
CA ALA A 9 16.91 -4.53 8.79
C ALA A 9 18.04 -4.00 9.71
N ALA A 10 17.75 -2.98 10.51
CA ALA A 10 18.71 -2.40 11.44
C ALA A 10 19.15 -3.39 12.53
N LEU A 11 18.20 -4.16 13.10
CA LEU A 11 18.48 -5.18 14.11
C LEU A 11 19.26 -6.35 13.52
N ARG A 12 18.88 -6.86 12.33
CA ARG A 12 19.62 -7.93 11.63
C ARG A 12 21.06 -7.51 11.35
N LYS A 13 21.27 -6.29 10.84
CA LYS A 13 22.60 -5.72 10.65
C LYS A 13 23.38 -5.69 11.97
N ARG A 14 22.76 -5.22 13.06
CA ARG A 14 23.42 -5.14 14.38
C ARG A 14 23.81 -6.51 14.90
N VAL A 15 22.94 -7.52 14.76
CA VAL A 15 23.23 -8.90 15.12
C VAL A 15 24.42 -9.45 14.32
N GLY A 16 24.51 -9.15 13.01
CA GLY A 16 25.64 -9.52 12.16
C GLY A 16 26.98 -8.90 12.56
N GLU A 17 26.98 -7.81 13.33
CA GLU A 17 28.17 -7.17 13.88
C GLU A 17 28.69 -7.82 15.17
N MET A 18 27.94 -8.78 15.75
CA MET A 18 28.35 -9.47 16.94
C MET A 18 29.49 -10.47 16.66
N ARG A 19 30.32 -10.71 17.66
CA ARG A 19 31.46 -11.64 17.53
C ARG A 19 31.05 -13.04 17.10
N GLU A 20 29.92 -13.51 17.61
CA GLU A 20 29.32 -14.81 17.30
C GLU A 20 27.87 -14.58 16.86
N PRO A 21 27.66 -14.13 15.61
CA PRO A 21 26.34 -13.88 15.12
C PRO A 21 25.54 -15.17 15.06
N PRO A 22 24.24 -15.19 15.46
CA PRO A 22 23.42 -16.37 15.38
C PRO A 22 23.20 -16.76 13.92
N LEU A 23 23.27 -18.06 13.67
CA LEU A 23 22.81 -18.65 12.41
C LEU A 23 21.30 -18.87 12.50
N GLY A 24 20.60 -18.76 11.38
CA GLY A 24 19.18 -19.10 11.32
C GLY A 24 18.26 -18.01 11.87
N LEU A 25 18.53 -16.74 11.53
CA LEU A 25 17.62 -15.62 11.82
C LEU A 25 16.23 -15.78 11.17
N GLU A 26 16.10 -16.72 10.23
CA GLU A 26 14.83 -17.10 9.60
C GLU A 26 14.09 -18.20 10.38
N ALA A 27 14.73 -18.82 11.38
CA ALA A 27 14.10 -19.88 12.15
C ALA A 27 13.13 -19.28 13.19
N VAL A 28 11.97 -19.90 13.33
CA VAL A 28 11.00 -19.54 14.37
C VAL A 28 11.59 -19.86 15.75
N PRO A 29 11.80 -18.87 16.62
CA PRO A 29 12.46 -19.10 17.90
C PRO A 29 11.58 -19.83 18.91
N ASN A 30 10.24 -19.68 18.82
CA ASN A 30 9.28 -20.30 19.71
C ASN A 30 7.93 -20.49 19.01
N ALA A 31 7.36 -21.70 19.11
CA ALA A 31 6.10 -22.05 18.45
C ALA A 31 4.92 -21.17 18.91
N ASN A 32 4.90 -20.70 20.16
CA ASN A 32 3.82 -19.83 20.63
C ASN A 32 3.93 -18.41 20.05
N LEU A 33 5.15 -17.93 19.71
CA LEU A 33 5.30 -16.67 18.96
C LEU A 33 4.82 -16.82 17.52
N GLU A 34 5.09 -17.94 16.89
CA GLU A 34 4.53 -18.22 15.56
C GLU A 34 2.99 -18.19 15.61
N ILE A 35 2.39 -18.88 16.59
CA ILE A 35 0.94 -18.87 16.76
C ILE A 35 0.41 -17.45 17.00
N LEU A 36 1.06 -16.67 17.84
CA LEU A 36 0.67 -15.27 18.10
C LEU A 36 0.52 -14.47 16.80
N PHE A 37 1.56 -14.49 15.96
CA PHE A 37 1.56 -13.71 14.73
C PHE A 37 0.65 -14.31 13.65
N ASP A 38 0.53 -15.62 13.55
CA ASP A 38 -0.42 -16.29 12.66
C ASP A 38 -1.87 -15.99 13.03
N GLU A 39 -2.20 -15.94 14.33
CA GLU A 39 -3.53 -15.57 14.84
C GLU A 39 -3.87 -14.11 14.48
N ILE A 40 -2.91 -13.18 14.61
CA ILE A 40 -3.09 -11.77 14.26
C ILE A 40 -3.24 -11.62 12.72
N LEU A 41 -2.41 -12.31 11.94
CA LEU A 41 -2.48 -12.31 10.49
C LEU A 41 -3.82 -12.87 9.98
N SER A 42 -4.35 -13.88 10.69
CA SER A 42 -5.62 -14.55 10.36
C SER A 42 -6.83 -13.92 11.03
N ALA A 43 -6.71 -12.74 11.64
CA ALA A 43 -7.81 -12.05 12.30
C ALA A 43 -8.98 -11.82 11.31
N PRO A 44 -10.19 -12.29 11.62
CA PRO A 44 -11.31 -12.29 10.67
C PRO A 44 -11.94 -10.91 10.45
N THR A 45 -11.65 -9.94 11.32
CA THR A 45 -12.22 -8.60 11.27
C THR A 45 -11.13 -7.54 11.48
N THR A 46 -11.35 -6.34 10.93
CA THR A 46 -10.47 -5.17 11.16
C THR A 46 -10.35 -4.85 12.66
N GLY A 47 -11.45 -4.97 13.42
CA GLY A 47 -11.43 -4.73 14.86
C GLY A 47 -10.51 -5.69 15.61
N GLU A 48 -10.55 -6.99 15.31
CA GLU A 48 -9.63 -7.97 15.90
C GLU A 48 -8.20 -7.74 15.48
N LEU A 49 -7.95 -7.45 14.21
CA LEU A 49 -6.60 -7.10 13.71
C LEU A 49 -6.03 -5.89 14.47
N LEU A 50 -6.80 -4.82 14.62
CA LEU A 50 -6.38 -3.63 15.36
C LEU A 50 -6.06 -3.96 16.83
N LEU A 51 -6.92 -4.70 17.49
CA LEU A 51 -6.72 -5.10 18.90
C LEU A 51 -5.47 -5.99 19.04
N GLY A 52 -5.32 -7.02 18.22
CA GLY A 52 -4.18 -7.94 18.27
C GLY A 52 -2.85 -7.24 18.00
N LEU A 53 -2.82 -6.38 16.99
CA LEU A 53 -1.60 -5.69 16.59
C LEU A 53 -1.24 -4.56 17.56
N TYR A 54 -2.19 -3.69 17.92
CA TYR A 54 -1.91 -2.44 18.63
C TYR A 54 -2.15 -2.50 20.14
N GLU A 55 -2.83 -3.49 20.66
CA GLU A 55 -2.94 -3.69 22.12
C GLU A 55 -2.06 -4.85 22.63
N VAL A 56 -1.67 -5.80 21.76
CA VAL A 56 -0.88 -6.95 22.18
C VAL A 56 0.52 -6.94 21.58
N ALA A 57 0.66 -7.02 20.25
CA ALA A 57 1.96 -7.25 19.61
C ALA A 57 2.92 -6.05 19.76
N LEU A 58 2.51 -4.84 19.31
CA LEU A 58 3.39 -3.67 19.34
C LEU A 58 3.71 -3.16 20.75
N PRO A 59 2.77 -3.12 21.72
CA PRO A 59 3.12 -2.82 23.10
C PRO A 59 4.09 -3.82 23.72
N SER A 60 3.93 -5.12 23.43
CA SER A 60 4.89 -6.12 23.89
C SER A 60 6.29 -5.96 23.31
N LEU A 61 6.36 -5.49 22.05
CA LEU A 61 7.63 -5.15 21.40
C LEU A 61 8.27 -3.92 22.04
N ASP A 62 7.49 -2.88 22.34
CA ASP A 62 7.98 -1.69 23.06
C ASP A 62 8.52 -2.05 24.45
N ASP A 63 7.79 -2.88 25.18
CA ASP A 63 8.21 -3.38 26.50
C ASP A 63 9.53 -4.18 26.41
N ALA A 64 9.67 -5.06 25.43
CA ALA A 64 10.91 -5.82 25.22
C ALA A 64 12.09 -4.92 24.86
N MET A 65 11.88 -3.90 24.03
CA MET A 65 12.91 -2.92 23.67
C MET A 65 13.31 -2.06 24.89
N ARG A 66 12.34 -1.61 25.70
CA ARG A 66 12.62 -0.88 26.94
C ARG A 66 13.45 -1.73 27.90
N LYS A 67 13.04 -2.98 28.07
CA LYS A 67 13.75 -3.92 28.94
C LYS A 67 15.19 -4.13 28.47
N HIS A 68 15.43 -4.27 27.17
CA HIS A 68 16.80 -4.35 26.64
C HIS A 68 17.63 -3.10 26.98
N LEU A 69 17.05 -1.90 26.85
CA LEU A 69 17.75 -0.66 27.21
C LEU A 69 18.10 -0.54 28.71
N GLU A 70 17.25 -1.12 29.58
CA GLU A 70 17.49 -1.16 31.02
C GLU A 70 18.61 -2.15 31.40
N ASP A 71 18.63 -3.32 30.74
CA ASP A 71 19.52 -4.41 31.10
C ASP A 71 20.91 -4.31 30.46
N THR A 72 21.01 -3.69 29.27
CA THR A 72 22.27 -3.60 28.56
C THR A 72 23.18 -2.52 29.15
N ASN A 73 24.50 -2.68 28.96
CA ASN A 73 25.44 -1.63 29.32
C ASN A 73 25.47 -0.52 28.25
N PRO A 74 25.02 0.73 28.57
CA PRO A 74 24.82 1.77 27.55
C PRO A 74 26.12 2.30 26.93
N LEU A 75 27.30 1.98 27.52
CA LEU A 75 28.59 2.35 26.96
C LEU A 75 29.11 1.29 25.98
N VAL A 76 29.16 0.04 26.40
CA VAL A 76 29.78 -1.03 25.59
C VAL A 76 28.83 -1.51 24.47
N ASP A 77 27.51 -1.44 24.68
CA ASP A 77 26.49 -1.79 23.68
C ASP A 77 25.76 -0.56 23.13
N HIS A 78 26.45 0.59 23.10
CA HIS A 78 25.87 1.82 22.57
C HIS A 78 25.33 1.69 21.14
N PRO A 79 25.90 0.88 20.21
CA PRO A 79 25.31 0.66 18.90
C PRO A 79 23.89 0.06 18.94
N SER A 80 23.63 -0.96 19.78
CA SER A 80 22.29 -1.52 19.96
C SER A 80 21.35 -0.51 20.61
N VAL A 81 21.82 0.20 21.66
CA VAL A 81 21.05 1.27 22.31
C VAL A 81 20.58 2.31 21.29
N ARG A 82 21.46 2.71 20.37
CA ARG A 82 21.10 3.67 19.31
C ARG A 82 20.00 3.13 18.40
N VAL A 83 20.16 1.92 17.87
CA VAL A 83 19.17 1.29 16.97
C VAL A 83 17.80 1.19 17.64
N ILE A 84 17.76 0.68 18.87
CA ILE A 84 16.52 0.50 19.62
C ILE A 84 15.84 1.85 19.92
N ARG A 85 16.58 2.87 20.30
CA ARG A 85 16.00 4.21 20.55
C ARG A 85 15.32 4.79 19.31
N PHE A 86 15.89 4.63 18.12
CA PHE A 86 15.25 5.08 16.87
C PHE A 86 13.99 4.26 16.57
N ALA A 87 14.07 2.94 16.70
CA ALA A 87 12.91 2.08 16.51
C ALA A 87 11.74 2.42 17.45
N MET A 88 12.06 2.72 18.72
CA MET A 88 11.04 3.08 19.72
C MET A 88 10.35 4.43 19.44
N LEU A 89 11.00 5.40 18.78
CA LEU A 89 10.34 6.64 18.35
C LEU A 89 9.19 6.33 17.37
N GLU A 90 9.49 5.58 16.31
CA GLU A 90 8.52 5.19 15.31
C GLU A 90 7.46 4.22 15.85
N LEU A 91 7.87 3.30 16.74
CA LEU A 91 6.95 2.39 17.42
C LEU A 91 5.93 3.14 18.28
N GLY A 92 6.35 4.21 18.95
CA GLY A 92 5.46 5.10 19.70
C GLY A 92 4.41 5.77 18.82
N GLU A 93 4.79 6.23 17.63
CA GLU A 93 3.86 6.80 16.64
C GLU A 93 2.88 5.74 16.11
N MET A 94 3.37 4.53 15.82
CA MET A 94 2.53 3.41 15.39
C MET A 94 1.49 3.03 16.44
N ILE A 95 1.89 2.95 17.73
CA ILE A 95 0.98 2.64 18.84
C ILE A 95 -0.06 3.75 19.00
N ALA A 96 0.34 5.02 18.92
CA ALA A 96 -0.58 6.15 19.01
C ALA A 96 -1.62 6.14 17.88
N LEU A 97 -1.20 5.87 16.65
CA LEU A 97 -2.12 5.70 15.50
C LEU A 97 -3.08 4.53 15.74
N GLY A 98 -2.55 3.40 16.23
CA GLY A 98 -3.37 2.22 16.51
C GLY A 98 -4.42 2.47 17.58
N GLN A 99 -4.07 3.19 18.65
CA GLN A 99 -5.01 3.58 19.70
C GLN A 99 -6.14 4.47 19.16
N ALA A 100 -5.80 5.50 18.37
CA ALA A 100 -6.80 6.33 17.72
C ALA A 100 -7.71 5.54 16.76
N SER A 101 -7.14 4.57 16.04
CA SER A 101 -7.92 3.68 15.15
C SER A 101 -8.87 2.77 15.94
N ILE A 102 -8.42 2.25 17.08
CA ILE A 102 -9.25 1.43 17.97
C ILE A 102 -10.41 2.26 18.54
N GLU A 103 -10.14 3.48 19.00
CA GLU A 103 -11.19 4.38 19.49
C GLU A 103 -12.25 4.69 18.43
N ALA A 104 -11.84 4.81 17.17
CA ALA A 104 -12.75 5.13 16.07
C ALA A 104 -13.55 3.92 15.56
N MET A 105 -13.00 2.71 15.63
CA MET A 105 -13.51 1.54 14.88
C MET A 105 -13.94 0.35 15.76
N VAL A 106 -13.56 0.31 17.03
CA VAL A 106 -13.81 -0.83 17.92
C VAL A 106 -14.80 -0.45 19.01
N ASP A 107 -16.03 -0.91 18.85
CA ASP A 107 -17.06 -0.72 19.87
C ASP A 107 -16.95 -1.76 21.03
N GLU A 108 -17.71 -1.54 22.10
CA GLU A 108 -17.73 -2.43 23.27
C GLU A 108 -18.16 -3.85 22.91
N ALA A 109 -19.06 -4.02 21.94
CA ALA A 109 -19.56 -5.33 21.53
C ALA A 109 -18.46 -6.14 20.80
N THR A 110 -17.70 -5.48 19.90
CA THR A 110 -16.54 -6.04 19.22
C THR A 110 -15.47 -6.43 20.24
N ARG A 111 -15.15 -5.53 21.19
CA ARG A 111 -14.17 -5.81 22.25
C ARG A 111 -14.58 -7.00 23.13
N ALA A 112 -15.85 -7.09 23.52
CA ALA A 112 -16.36 -8.20 24.32
C ALA A 112 -16.26 -9.54 23.56
N LYS A 113 -16.57 -9.56 22.26
CA LYS A 113 -16.44 -10.75 21.41
C LYS A 113 -14.99 -11.19 21.26
N SER A 114 -14.07 -10.27 21.17
CA SER A 114 -12.63 -10.54 20.96
C SER A 114 -11.90 -10.93 22.26
N SER A 115 -12.53 -10.81 23.44
CA SER A 115 -11.85 -10.95 24.73
C SER A 115 -11.18 -12.32 24.94
N ALA A 116 -11.84 -13.40 24.51
CA ALA A 116 -11.28 -14.75 24.61
C ALA A 116 -10.05 -14.94 23.71
N TRP A 117 -10.12 -14.39 22.50
CA TRP A 117 -9.00 -14.43 21.56
C TRP A 117 -7.82 -13.54 22.03
N LEU A 118 -8.08 -12.36 22.58
CA LEU A 118 -7.04 -11.54 23.21
C LEU A 118 -6.36 -12.24 24.39
N GLY A 119 -7.16 -13.01 25.16
CA GLY A 119 -6.62 -13.90 26.19
C GLY A 119 -5.67 -14.95 25.60
N LEU A 120 -6.04 -15.59 24.48
CA LEU A 120 -5.18 -16.53 23.76
C LEU A 120 -3.87 -15.89 23.32
N LEU A 121 -3.91 -14.67 22.74
CA LEU A 121 -2.70 -13.96 22.35
C LEU A 121 -1.78 -13.66 23.55
N SER A 122 -2.36 -13.25 24.67
CA SER A 122 -1.64 -13.03 25.92
C SER A 122 -1.02 -14.33 26.47
N ASP A 123 -1.73 -15.44 26.37
CA ASP A 123 -1.22 -16.77 26.75
C ASP A 123 -0.07 -17.20 25.83
N CYS A 124 -0.12 -16.92 24.53
CA CYS A 124 0.98 -17.16 23.61
C CYS A 124 2.24 -16.42 24.05
N LEU A 125 2.14 -15.12 24.35
CA LEU A 125 3.27 -14.33 24.86
C LEU A 125 3.81 -14.86 26.19
N ALA A 126 2.93 -15.17 27.14
CA ALA A 126 3.33 -15.69 28.44
C ALA A 126 4.06 -17.04 28.31
N ASN A 127 3.55 -17.95 27.49
CA ASN A 127 4.15 -19.26 27.26
C ASN A 127 5.45 -19.19 26.45
N ALA A 128 5.65 -18.16 25.61
CA ALA A 128 6.88 -17.91 24.92
C ALA A 128 7.97 -17.23 25.79
N GLY A 129 7.62 -16.78 27.00
CA GLY A 129 8.53 -16.00 27.85
C GLY A 129 8.63 -14.53 27.43
N GLY A 130 7.66 -14.00 26.69
CA GLY A 130 7.65 -12.66 26.11
C GLY A 130 8.44 -12.59 24.80
N LEU A 131 8.57 -11.37 24.23
CA LEU A 131 9.35 -11.15 23.01
C LEU A 131 10.85 -11.02 23.27
N GLY A 132 11.27 -10.67 24.49
CA GLY A 132 12.68 -10.51 24.86
C GLY A 132 13.41 -11.83 25.13
N GLY A 133 12.70 -12.94 25.29
CA GLY A 133 13.28 -14.26 25.57
C GLY A 133 13.94 -14.37 26.98
N GLU A 134 13.61 -13.48 27.90
CA GLU A 134 14.24 -13.39 29.22
C GLU A 134 13.57 -14.28 30.28
N LYS A 135 12.32 -14.61 30.08
CA LYS A 135 11.52 -15.41 31.00
C LYS A 135 11.54 -16.88 30.57
N GLU A 136 11.41 -17.76 31.58
CA GLU A 136 11.19 -19.18 31.29
C GLU A 136 9.97 -19.37 30.41
N HIS A 137 10.10 -20.17 29.35
CA HIS A 137 9.00 -20.53 28.49
C HIS A 137 8.38 -21.86 28.92
N ALA A 138 7.10 -21.97 28.77
CA ALA A 138 6.39 -23.22 29.00
C ALA A 138 6.58 -24.18 27.81
N ASN A 139 6.63 -25.48 28.11
CA ASN A 139 6.77 -26.50 27.07
C ASN A 139 5.44 -26.86 26.35
N ASN A 140 4.36 -26.17 26.69
CA ASN A 140 3.06 -26.38 26.06
C ASN A 140 2.83 -25.41 24.90
N THR A 141 2.24 -25.92 23.84
CA THR A 141 1.82 -25.11 22.67
C THR A 141 0.36 -24.75 22.82
N ILE A 142 0.04 -23.47 22.63
CA ILE A 142 -1.34 -22.94 22.68
C ILE A 142 -2.12 -23.44 21.44
N ASN A 143 -3.38 -23.77 21.64
CA ASN A 143 -4.24 -24.18 20.53
C ASN A 143 -4.61 -22.99 19.66
N ARG A 144 -4.48 -23.14 18.34
CA ARG A 144 -4.84 -22.15 17.34
C ARG A 144 -6.36 -21.96 17.26
N GLN A 145 -6.82 -20.72 17.09
CA GLN A 145 -8.24 -20.37 16.93
C GLN A 145 -8.53 -19.93 15.49
N HIS A 146 -7.97 -18.80 15.04
CA HIS A 146 -8.16 -18.27 13.69
C HIS A 146 -7.16 -18.84 12.69
N SER A 147 -6.01 -19.22 13.15
CA SER A 147 -4.89 -19.77 12.35
C SER A 147 -4.85 -21.30 12.32
N ALA A 148 -5.97 -21.98 12.51
CA ALA A 148 -6.04 -23.45 12.42
C ALA A 148 -5.63 -24.00 11.02
N LYS A 149 -5.71 -23.17 10.00
CA LYS A 149 -5.18 -23.40 8.65
C LYS A 149 -4.14 -22.32 8.33
N PRO A 150 -3.16 -22.61 7.47
CA PRO A 150 -2.24 -21.58 6.96
C PRO A 150 -3.01 -20.40 6.36
N TYR A 151 -2.52 -19.20 6.61
CA TYR A 151 -3.09 -18.00 6.01
C TYR A 151 -3.00 -18.08 4.48
N THR A 152 -4.06 -17.68 3.81
CA THR A 152 -4.10 -17.51 2.36
C THR A 152 -4.46 -16.06 2.09
N TYR A 153 -3.64 -15.38 1.30
CA TYR A 153 -3.88 -14.00 0.94
C TYR A 153 -5.18 -13.89 0.12
N ASP A 154 -6.04 -12.94 0.51
CA ASP A 154 -7.24 -12.60 -0.27
C ASP A 154 -6.85 -11.53 -1.30
N GLY A 155 -6.70 -11.94 -2.56
CA GLY A 155 -6.32 -11.05 -3.65
C GLY A 155 -7.41 -10.05 -4.08
N VAL A 156 -8.63 -10.16 -3.53
CA VAL A 156 -9.73 -9.27 -3.87
C VAL A 156 -9.69 -8.01 -3.00
N PRO A 157 -9.39 -6.82 -3.56
CA PRO A 157 -9.38 -5.58 -2.79
C PRO A 157 -10.75 -5.28 -2.20
N ARG A 158 -10.78 -4.83 -0.95
CA ARG A 158 -12.01 -4.44 -0.25
C ARG A 158 -11.97 -2.98 0.09
N ARG A 159 -12.91 -2.21 -0.46
CA ARG A 159 -13.00 -0.77 -0.24
C ARG A 159 -14.22 -0.42 0.59
N ASP A 160 -14.15 0.68 1.33
CA ASP A 160 -15.20 1.19 2.19
C ASP A 160 -16.18 2.12 1.42
N GLU A 161 -17.11 2.75 2.15
CA GLU A 161 -18.14 3.63 1.61
C GLU A 161 -17.63 4.90 0.90
N ARG A 162 -16.37 5.25 1.06
CA ARG A 162 -15.73 6.34 0.29
C ARG A 162 -15.57 5.98 -1.18
N PHE A 163 -15.70 4.71 -1.52
CA PHE A 163 -15.58 4.18 -2.87
C PHE A 163 -16.92 3.59 -3.34
N PRO A 164 -17.94 4.44 -3.59
CA PRO A 164 -19.31 3.97 -3.80
C PRO A 164 -19.49 3.15 -5.09
N ASP A 165 -18.60 3.28 -6.06
CA ASP A 165 -18.59 2.50 -7.29
C ASP A 165 -17.14 2.09 -7.65
N PRO A 166 -16.59 1.06 -6.97
CA PRO A 166 -15.20 0.65 -7.16
C PRO A 166 -14.91 0.03 -8.53
N TYR A 167 -15.91 -0.29 -9.32
CA TYR A 167 -15.76 -0.83 -10.67
C TYR A 167 -15.90 0.23 -11.77
N ASN A 168 -16.17 1.48 -11.42
CA ASN A 168 -16.33 2.55 -12.41
C ASN A 168 -14.98 2.91 -13.04
N MET A 169 -14.84 2.67 -14.35
CA MET A 169 -13.61 3.04 -15.09
C MET A 169 -13.49 4.54 -15.34
N GLY A 170 -14.60 5.29 -15.28
CA GLY A 170 -14.63 6.74 -15.38
C GLY A 170 -13.99 7.30 -16.65
N VAL A 171 -13.37 8.47 -16.49
CA VAL A 171 -12.65 9.16 -17.56
C VAL A 171 -11.16 8.82 -17.55
N ASN A 172 -10.50 8.92 -18.72
CA ASN A 172 -9.07 8.80 -18.86
C ASN A 172 -8.39 10.12 -18.46
N ALA A 173 -7.72 10.12 -17.31
CA ALA A 173 -7.05 11.30 -16.78
C ALA A 173 -5.83 11.69 -17.60
N GLU A 174 -5.09 10.73 -18.13
CA GLU A 174 -3.87 10.92 -18.88
C GLU A 174 -4.14 11.68 -20.19
N THR A 175 -5.19 11.31 -20.92
CA THR A 175 -5.55 12.00 -22.17
C THR A 175 -5.90 13.48 -21.93
N PHE A 176 -6.58 13.78 -20.80
CA PHE A 176 -6.86 15.17 -20.44
C PHE A 176 -5.57 15.92 -20.05
N LEU A 177 -4.77 15.30 -19.22
CA LEU A 177 -3.55 15.90 -18.67
C LEU A 177 -2.55 16.26 -19.77
N TYR A 178 -2.39 15.38 -20.77
CA TYR A 178 -1.42 15.56 -21.86
C TYR A 178 -1.97 16.36 -23.07
N ASP A 179 -3.20 16.85 -23.02
CA ASP A 179 -3.78 17.71 -24.05
C ASP A 179 -3.40 19.18 -23.78
N ASP A 180 -2.50 19.73 -24.61
CA ASP A 180 -2.04 21.13 -24.50
C ASP A 180 -3.16 22.16 -24.72
N SER A 181 -4.33 21.74 -25.18
CA SER A 181 -5.47 22.63 -25.38
C SER A 181 -6.27 22.93 -24.10
N PHE A 182 -5.93 22.30 -22.99
CA PHE A 182 -6.48 22.59 -21.66
C PHE A 182 -5.46 23.36 -20.82
N GLU A 183 -5.96 24.34 -20.07
CA GLU A 183 -5.15 25.14 -19.14
C GLU A 183 -4.59 24.28 -17.98
N PRO A 184 -3.50 24.70 -17.33
CA PRO A 184 -2.89 23.97 -16.21
C PRO A 184 -3.80 23.77 -15.02
N GLU A 185 -4.66 24.73 -14.69
CA GLU A 185 -5.49 24.70 -13.46
C GLU A 185 -6.50 23.53 -13.43
N PRO A 186 -7.34 23.30 -14.44
CA PRO A 186 -8.21 22.12 -14.44
C PRO A 186 -7.43 20.79 -14.53
N LYS A 187 -6.21 20.78 -15.07
CA LYS A 187 -5.34 19.59 -15.06
C LYS A 187 -4.93 19.17 -13.66
N THR A 188 -4.86 20.12 -12.71
CA THR A 188 -4.61 19.81 -11.28
C THR A 188 -5.59 18.80 -10.71
N LEU A 189 -6.88 18.90 -11.08
CA LEU A 189 -7.90 17.95 -10.62
C LEU A 189 -7.62 16.53 -11.12
N MET A 190 -7.16 16.39 -12.36
CA MET A 190 -6.78 15.08 -12.92
C MET A 190 -5.49 14.55 -12.29
N MET A 191 -4.53 15.41 -11.91
CA MET A 191 -3.33 15.00 -11.19
C MET A 191 -3.69 14.49 -9.78
N PHE A 192 -4.56 15.17 -9.04
CA PHE A 192 -5.03 14.70 -7.73
C PHE A 192 -5.82 13.39 -7.86
N TYR A 193 -6.62 13.24 -8.91
CA TYR A 193 -7.29 11.97 -9.20
C TYR A 193 -6.30 10.85 -9.50
N LYS A 194 -5.24 11.11 -10.30
CA LYS A 194 -4.19 10.12 -10.57
C LYS A 194 -3.51 9.66 -9.28
N ARG A 195 -3.14 10.62 -8.41
CA ARG A 195 -2.56 10.28 -7.08
C ARG A 195 -3.53 9.44 -6.26
N LEU A 196 -4.78 9.86 -6.14
CA LEU A 196 -5.78 9.13 -5.38
C LEU A 196 -5.99 7.70 -5.92
N ARG A 197 -5.97 7.53 -7.25
CA ARG A 197 -6.11 6.23 -7.90
C ARG A 197 -4.94 5.28 -7.60
N GLU A 198 -3.78 5.78 -7.23
CA GLU A 198 -2.61 4.96 -6.86
C GLU A 198 -2.82 4.10 -5.61
N ILE A 199 -3.99 4.19 -4.96
CA ILE A 199 -4.40 3.19 -3.95
C ILE A 199 -4.43 1.76 -4.52
N ASP A 200 -4.57 1.58 -5.84
CA ASP A 200 -4.48 0.29 -6.51
C ASP A 200 -3.08 -0.36 -6.35
N VAL A 201 -2.03 0.44 -6.26
CA VAL A 201 -0.65 -0.06 -6.19
C VAL A 201 -0.34 -0.74 -4.85
N PRO A 202 -0.62 -0.15 -3.66
CA PRO A 202 -0.48 -0.86 -2.38
C PRO A 202 -1.33 -2.13 -2.30
N GLU A 203 -2.53 -2.15 -2.89
CA GLU A 203 -3.38 -3.33 -2.96
C GLU A 203 -2.72 -4.47 -3.75
N MET A 204 -2.05 -4.16 -4.86
CA MET A 204 -1.27 -5.11 -5.64
C MET A 204 0.03 -5.50 -4.92
N MET A 205 0.79 -4.54 -4.41
CA MET A 205 2.08 -4.80 -3.76
C MET A 205 1.96 -5.65 -2.51
N SER A 206 0.88 -5.48 -1.74
CA SER A 206 0.59 -6.34 -0.59
C SER A 206 0.49 -7.81 -0.99
N SER A 207 -0.12 -8.10 -2.15
CA SER A 207 -0.23 -9.45 -2.70
C SER A 207 1.14 -9.99 -3.14
N ILE A 208 1.97 -9.15 -3.77
CA ILE A 208 3.32 -9.55 -4.19
C ILE A 208 4.17 -9.93 -2.97
N ILE A 209 4.17 -9.07 -1.93
CA ILE A 209 4.94 -9.31 -0.70
C ILE A 209 4.47 -10.59 0.01
N ALA A 210 3.16 -10.77 0.15
CA ALA A 210 2.57 -11.90 0.87
C ALA A 210 2.80 -13.25 0.14
N GLU A 211 2.83 -13.24 -1.18
CA GLU A 211 2.89 -14.45 -2.00
C GLU A 211 4.29 -14.71 -2.61
N THR A 212 5.30 -13.92 -2.25
CA THR A 212 6.70 -14.11 -2.68
C THR A 212 7.58 -14.46 -1.46
N PRO A 213 7.58 -15.71 -0.98
CA PRO A 213 8.40 -16.14 0.15
C PRO A 213 9.87 -16.28 -0.26
N ASP A 214 10.72 -16.51 0.73
CA ASP A 214 12.12 -16.96 0.58
C ASP A 214 13.04 -15.96 -0.16
N LYS A 215 12.69 -14.68 -0.18
CA LYS A 215 13.58 -13.61 -0.64
C LYS A 215 14.49 -13.13 0.50
N PRO A 216 15.66 -12.55 0.17
CA PRO A 216 16.48 -11.85 1.18
C PRO A 216 15.68 -10.71 1.83
N TRP A 217 16.04 -10.37 3.09
CA TRP A 217 15.29 -9.34 3.83
C TRP A 217 15.24 -7.99 3.11
N GLU A 218 16.30 -7.64 2.40
CA GLU A 218 16.43 -6.42 1.62
C GLU A 218 15.33 -6.28 0.55
N TYR A 219 14.86 -7.40 -0.01
CA TYR A 219 13.71 -7.39 -0.91
C TYR A 219 12.44 -6.89 -0.21
N TYR A 220 12.14 -7.42 0.97
CA TYR A 220 10.94 -7.01 1.71
C TYR A 220 11.05 -5.58 2.23
N GLN A 221 12.25 -5.13 2.58
CA GLN A 221 12.52 -3.74 2.95
C GLN A 221 12.22 -2.80 1.78
N ASP A 222 12.78 -3.06 0.59
CA ASP A 222 12.56 -2.25 -0.60
C ASP A 222 11.10 -2.29 -1.06
N MET A 223 10.48 -3.47 -1.13
CA MET A 223 9.08 -3.60 -1.53
C MET A 223 8.12 -2.93 -0.54
N SER A 224 8.40 -3.00 0.76
CA SER A 224 7.60 -2.29 1.76
C SER A 224 7.81 -0.78 1.70
N ARG A 225 8.98 -0.30 1.27
CA ARG A 225 9.25 1.12 1.05
C ARG A 225 8.39 1.63 -0.12
N GLN A 226 8.41 0.98 -1.26
CA GLN A 226 7.58 1.36 -2.40
C GLN A 226 6.09 1.30 -2.04
N LEU A 227 5.62 0.23 -1.38
CA LEU A 227 4.22 0.14 -0.91
C LEU A 227 3.82 1.34 -0.04
N TRP A 228 4.71 1.77 0.86
CA TRP A 228 4.48 2.93 1.73
C TRP A 228 4.44 4.25 0.95
N ASP A 229 5.32 4.42 -0.03
CA ASP A 229 5.33 5.59 -0.91
C ASP A 229 4.03 5.68 -1.71
N GLU A 230 3.57 4.58 -2.32
CA GLU A 230 2.33 4.51 -3.08
C GLU A 230 1.08 4.81 -2.23
N ALA A 231 1.07 4.33 -0.99
CA ALA A 231 0.00 4.70 -0.05
C ALA A 231 0.01 6.21 0.26
N ARG A 232 1.20 6.84 0.36
CA ARG A 232 1.32 8.30 0.52
C ARG A 232 0.89 9.05 -0.74
N HIS A 233 1.19 8.52 -1.93
CA HIS A 233 0.73 9.11 -3.19
C HIS A 233 -0.81 9.16 -3.24
N ALA A 234 -1.48 8.08 -2.85
CA ALA A 234 -2.94 8.07 -2.74
C ALA A 234 -3.45 9.13 -1.73
N MET A 235 -2.79 9.27 -0.58
CA MET A 235 -3.10 10.31 0.41
C MET A 235 -2.86 11.74 -0.11
N MET A 236 -1.83 11.97 -0.94
CA MET A 236 -1.60 13.26 -1.60
C MET A 236 -2.80 13.65 -2.46
N GLY A 237 -3.39 12.70 -3.21
CA GLY A 237 -4.60 12.92 -3.99
C GLY A 237 -5.78 13.33 -3.11
N GLU A 238 -6.02 12.64 -2.01
CA GLU A 238 -7.05 12.97 -1.03
C GLU A 238 -6.85 14.38 -0.45
N VAL A 239 -5.64 14.67 0.04
CA VAL A 239 -5.30 15.99 0.61
C VAL A 239 -5.46 17.10 -0.43
N GLY A 240 -5.10 16.84 -1.69
CA GLY A 240 -5.28 17.79 -2.79
C GLY A 240 -6.75 18.19 -2.97
N PHE A 241 -7.66 17.23 -3.00
CA PHE A 241 -9.10 17.51 -3.09
C PHE A 241 -9.65 18.20 -1.85
N VAL A 242 -9.28 17.75 -0.66
CA VAL A 242 -9.72 18.36 0.60
C VAL A 242 -9.26 19.81 0.70
N ASN A 243 -8.03 20.12 0.28
CA ASN A 243 -7.51 21.49 0.24
C ASN A 243 -8.29 22.39 -0.72
N LEU A 244 -8.81 21.85 -1.81
CA LEU A 244 -9.71 22.55 -2.73
C LEU A 244 -11.17 22.66 -2.20
N GLY A 245 -11.46 22.15 -1.00
CA GLY A 245 -12.82 22.11 -0.45
C GLY A 245 -13.74 21.13 -1.19
N ILE A 246 -13.18 20.13 -1.85
CA ILE A 246 -13.93 19.12 -2.60
C ILE A 246 -14.15 17.89 -1.73
N ASN A 247 -15.40 17.48 -1.58
CA ASN A 247 -15.77 16.20 -0.98
C ASN A 247 -15.57 15.09 -2.02
N TRP A 248 -14.33 14.65 -2.21
CA TRP A 248 -13.95 13.74 -3.28
C TRP A 248 -14.77 12.43 -3.31
N PRO A 249 -15.20 11.81 -2.18
CA PRO A 249 -15.99 10.59 -2.24
C PRO A 249 -17.34 10.75 -2.96
N SER A 250 -17.89 11.96 -3.01
CA SER A 250 -19.13 12.24 -3.75
C SER A 250 -18.92 12.62 -5.21
N GLU A 251 -17.71 13.08 -5.55
CA GLU A 251 -17.43 13.67 -6.86
C GLU A 251 -16.64 12.76 -7.79
N VAL A 252 -15.74 11.90 -7.26
CA VAL A 252 -14.92 11.00 -8.07
C VAL A 252 -15.20 9.53 -7.78
N MET A 253 -14.94 8.68 -8.76
CA MET A 253 -15.02 7.23 -8.64
C MET A 253 -13.62 6.65 -8.82
N VAL A 254 -13.08 6.06 -7.77
CA VAL A 254 -11.77 5.39 -7.81
C VAL A 254 -12.02 3.89 -7.89
N ASN A 255 -11.70 3.30 -9.02
CA ASN A 255 -11.90 1.87 -9.25
C ASN A 255 -10.76 1.02 -8.66
N HIS A 256 -11.03 -0.27 -8.48
CA HIS A 256 -10.04 -1.29 -8.13
C HIS A 256 -9.91 -2.40 -9.20
N THR A 257 -10.42 -2.13 -10.38
CA THR A 257 -10.48 -3.14 -11.45
C THR A 257 -9.08 -3.63 -11.81
N TRP A 258 -8.09 -2.74 -11.80
CA TRP A 258 -6.71 -3.09 -12.11
C TRP A 258 -6.08 -3.95 -11.02
N SER A 259 -6.11 -3.53 -9.76
CA SER A 259 -5.56 -4.32 -8.65
C SER A 259 -6.28 -5.67 -8.52
N LEU A 260 -7.60 -5.70 -8.68
CA LEU A 260 -8.37 -6.94 -8.71
C LEU A 260 -7.89 -7.88 -9.82
N ALA A 261 -7.76 -7.39 -11.05
CA ALA A 261 -7.33 -8.19 -12.18
C ALA A 261 -5.90 -8.70 -12.02
N LEU A 262 -4.97 -7.84 -11.62
CA LEU A 262 -3.59 -8.20 -11.36
C LEU A 262 -3.49 -9.28 -10.26
N ASN A 263 -4.19 -9.11 -9.15
CA ASN A 263 -4.14 -10.01 -8.02
C ASN A 263 -4.80 -11.38 -8.30
N THR A 264 -5.80 -11.44 -9.18
CA THR A 264 -6.56 -12.67 -9.44
C THR A 264 -6.14 -13.40 -10.72
N GLN A 265 -5.51 -12.72 -11.68
CA GLN A 265 -5.17 -13.29 -12.99
C GLN A 265 -3.68 -13.55 -13.20
N LEU A 266 -2.81 -12.89 -12.43
CA LEU A 266 -1.36 -12.97 -12.59
C LEU A 266 -0.69 -13.63 -11.37
N THR A 267 0.44 -14.28 -11.62
CA THR A 267 1.35 -14.75 -10.57
C THR A 267 2.04 -13.55 -9.89
N PRO A 268 2.60 -13.70 -8.67
CA PRO A 268 3.36 -12.64 -8.01
C PRO A 268 4.50 -12.07 -8.86
N GLU A 269 5.20 -12.93 -9.62
CA GLU A 269 6.28 -12.51 -10.52
C GLU A 269 5.76 -11.67 -11.69
N GLU A 270 4.62 -12.05 -12.26
CA GLU A 270 3.96 -11.29 -13.34
C GLU A 270 3.40 -9.96 -12.85
N ARG A 271 2.88 -9.89 -11.62
CA ARG A 271 2.48 -8.62 -10.99
C ARG A 271 3.69 -7.70 -10.81
N HIS A 272 4.82 -8.23 -10.36
CA HIS A 272 6.06 -7.45 -10.24
C HIS A 272 6.57 -7.00 -11.62
N ALA A 273 6.38 -7.82 -12.66
CA ALA A 273 6.69 -7.44 -14.03
C ALA A 273 5.86 -6.23 -14.49
N VAL A 274 4.56 -6.24 -14.22
CA VAL A 274 3.65 -5.12 -14.52
C VAL A 274 4.04 -3.87 -13.75
N LEU A 275 4.32 -3.99 -12.45
CA LEU A 275 4.77 -2.89 -11.62
C LEU A 275 6.01 -2.23 -12.22
N TYR A 276 7.06 -3.00 -12.50
CA TYR A 276 8.28 -2.46 -13.11
C TYR A 276 8.04 -1.83 -14.48
N PHE A 277 7.20 -2.43 -15.31
CA PHE A 277 6.84 -1.88 -16.62
C PHE A 277 6.20 -0.49 -16.50
N ILE A 278 5.29 -0.32 -15.56
CA ILE A 278 4.60 0.96 -15.30
C ILE A 278 5.62 2.00 -14.81
N GLU A 279 6.39 1.69 -13.76
CA GLU A 279 7.37 2.60 -13.16
C GLU A 279 8.43 3.06 -14.16
N GLN A 280 8.96 2.12 -14.95
CA GLN A 280 9.93 2.44 -15.98
C GLN A 280 9.32 3.29 -17.12
N GLY A 281 8.04 3.09 -17.42
CA GLY A 281 7.29 3.85 -18.43
C GLY A 281 7.04 5.31 -18.02
N LEU A 282 7.10 5.64 -16.73
CA LEU A 282 6.91 6.99 -16.20
C LEU A 282 8.19 7.85 -16.21
N MET A 283 9.36 7.26 -16.47
CA MET A 283 10.65 7.95 -16.44
C MET A 283 10.97 8.87 -17.65
N PRO A 284 10.37 8.71 -18.86
CA PRO A 284 10.58 9.68 -19.95
C PRO A 284 10.09 11.09 -19.59
N LYS A 285 10.60 12.09 -20.33
CA LYS A 285 10.23 13.51 -20.14
C LYS A 285 8.74 13.82 -20.27
N THR A 286 8.01 12.97 -20.99
CA THR A 286 6.55 13.05 -21.16
C THR A 286 5.77 12.39 -20.03
N GLY A 287 6.44 11.87 -19.02
CA GLY A 287 5.82 11.28 -17.81
C GLY A 287 5.82 12.24 -16.63
N LYS A 288 6.41 11.83 -15.51
CA LYS A 288 6.40 12.55 -14.23
C LYS A 288 6.96 13.99 -14.32
N ARG A 289 7.98 14.21 -15.16
CA ARG A 289 8.52 15.56 -15.37
C ARG A 289 7.47 16.51 -15.99
N PHE A 290 6.71 16.05 -16.97
CA PHE A 290 5.65 16.84 -17.58
C PHE A 290 4.55 17.17 -16.54
N GLU A 291 4.16 16.21 -15.74
CA GLU A 291 3.17 16.41 -14.66
C GLU A 291 3.66 17.46 -13.66
N TRP A 292 4.93 17.42 -13.28
CA TRP A 292 5.54 18.43 -12.42
C TRP A 292 5.54 19.84 -13.07
N GLU A 293 5.92 19.95 -14.36
CA GLU A 293 5.90 21.21 -15.09
C GLU A 293 4.48 21.82 -15.11
N VAL A 294 3.45 21.01 -15.40
CA VAL A 294 2.04 21.44 -15.35
C VAL A 294 1.62 21.85 -13.92
N GLY A 295 2.05 21.10 -12.92
CA GLY A 295 1.78 21.43 -11.52
C GLY A 295 2.38 22.77 -11.10
N MET A 296 3.57 23.08 -11.58
CA MET A 296 4.26 24.35 -11.32
C MET A 296 3.64 25.54 -12.07
N GLU A 297 3.00 25.28 -13.23
CA GLU A 297 2.32 26.30 -14.03
C GLU A 297 0.89 26.60 -13.49
N SER A 298 0.34 25.71 -12.68
CA SER A 298 -0.95 25.94 -12.02
C SER A 298 -0.81 26.87 -10.81
N ASP A 299 -1.87 27.58 -10.46
CA ASP A 299 -1.89 28.44 -9.26
C ASP A 299 -2.04 27.63 -7.95
N ASN A 300 -1.99 26.30 -8.01
CA ASN A 300 -2.11 25.43 -6.85
C ASN A 300 -0.74 24.98 -6.34
N PRO A 301 -0.27 25.48 -5.18
CA PRO A 301 1.06 25.16 -4.67
C PRO A 301 1.24 23.69 -4.28
N LEU A 302 0.16 22.96 -3.93
CA LEU A 302 0.23 21.54 -3.62
C LEU A 302 0.42 20.71 -4.89
N SER A 303 -0.07 21.16 -6.03
CA SER A 303 0.06 20.43 -7.29
C SER A 303 1.53 20.21 -7.66
N GLY A 304 2.31 21.30 -7.76
CA GLY A 304 3.75 21.20 -8.05
C GLY A 304 4.52 20.44 -6.98
N LEU A 305 4.21 20.68 -5.70
CA LEU A 305 4.86 20.00 -4.57
C LEU A 305 4.64 18.48 -4.60
N PHE A 306 3.41 18.04 -4.80
CA PHE A 306 3.10 16.61 -4.83
C PHE A 306 3.76 15.91 -6.01
N GLN A 307 3.75 16.53 -7.18
CA GLN A 307 4.40 15.94 -8.36
C GLN A 307 5.94 15.90 -8.23
N ASP A 308 6.57 16.85 -7.52
CA ASP A 308 8.01 16.84 -7.27
C ASP A 308 8.43 15.63 -6.41
N TYR A 309 7.71 15.41 -5.31
CA TYR A 309 7.99 14.28 -4.41
C TYR A 309 7.61 12.93 -5.01
N ASP A 310 6.47 12.86 -5.68
CA ASP A 310 6.04 11.68 -6.41
C ASP A 310 7.09 11.28 -7.49
N TRP A 311 7.57 12.22 -8.27
CA TRP A 311 8.64 11.94 -9.24
C TRP A 311 9.92 11.43 -8.57
N ALA A 312 10.31 11.99 -7.43
CA ALA A 312 11.49 11.53 -6.70
C ALA A 312 11.33 10.06 -6.21
N ASP A 313 10.15 9.71 -5.68
CA ASP A 313 9.83 8.36 -5.25
C ASP A 313 9.83 7.37 -6.43
N GLU A 314 9.27 7.74 -7.58
CA GLU A 314 9.23 6.91 -8.80
C GLU A 314 10.62 6.57 -9.37
N VAL A 315 11.59 7.46 -9.20
CA VAL A 315 13.00 7.14 -9.53
C VAL A 315 13.53 6.00 -8.66
N LEU A 316 13.14 5.99 -7.37
CA LEU A 316 13.46 4.90 -6.45
C LEU A 316 12.74 3.61 -6.83
N HIS A 317 11.44 3.67 -7.15
CA HIS A 317 10.61 2.53 -7.54
C HIS A 317 11.16 1.84 -8.80
N SER A 318 11.51 2.62 -9.81
CA SER A 318 12.17 2.10 -11.01
C SER A 318 13.52 1.40 -10.69
N ARG A 319 14.27 1.87 -9.68
CA ARG A 319 15.49 1.21 -9.20
C ARG A 319 15.18 -0.10 -8.49
N ILE A 320 14.18 -0.13 -7.60
CA ILE A 320 13.75 -1.34 -6.88
C ILE A 320 13.41 -2.46 -7.88
N GLY A 321 12.59 -2.16 -8.89
CA GLY A 321 12.27 -3.13 -9.93
C GLY A 321 13.48 -3.59 -10.73
N ARG A 322 14.44 -2.69 -11.00
CA ARG A 322 15.70 -3.04 -11.67
C ARG A 322 16.57 -3.98 -10.83
N ASP A 323 16.59 -3.78 -9.52
CA ASP A 323 17.44 -4.56 -8.61
C ASP A 323 16.85 -5.95 -8.32
N TRP A 324 15.51 -6.07 -8.25
CA TRP A 324 14.84 -7.29 -7.83
C TRP A 324 14.15 -8.09 -8.93
N TYR A 325 13.69 -7.43 -10.00
CA TYR A 325 12.96 -8.07 -11.09
C TYR A 325 13.82 -8.30 -12.32
N VAL A 326 14.54 -7.28 -12.81
CA VAL A 326 15.35 -7.37 -14.04
C VAL A 326 16.41 -8.49 -14.05
N PRO A 327 17.06 -8.85 -12.92
CA PRO A 327 18.06 -9.92 -12.92
C PRO A 327 17.55 -11.30 -13.36
N ALA A 328 16.24 -11.54 -13.35
CA ALA A 328 15.65 -12.78 -13.88
C ALA A 328 15.62 -12.83 -15.42
N PHE A 329 15.96 -11.74 -16.10
CA PHE A 329 15.91 -11.61 -17.56
C PHE A 329 17.31 -11.36 -18.14
N GLY A 330 17.48 -11.63 -19.43
CA GLY A 330 18.73 -11.38 -20.14
C GLY A 330 19.05 -9.89 -20.35
N SER A 331 18.03 -9.02 -20.30
CA SER A 331 18.17 -7.58 -20.45
C SER A 331 16.97 -6.81 -19.88
N THR A 332 17.20 -5.53 -19.55
CA THR A 332 16.10 -4.61 -19.18
C THR A 332 15.02 -4.53 -20.27
N LYS A 333 15.40 -4.61 -21.55
CA LYS A 333 14.44 -4.59 -22.65
C LYS A 333 13.51 -5.79 -22.63
N GLU A 334 14.05 -6.98 -22.38
CA GLU A 334 13.23 -8.19 -22.25
C GLU A 334 12.32 -8.15 -21.02
N ALA A 335 12.83 -7.66 -19.89
CA ALA A 335 12.06 -7.46 -18.68
C ALA A 335 10.88 -6.51 -18.90
N ILE A 336 11.10 -5.37 -19.57
CA ILE A 336 10.03 -4.42 -19.91
C ILE A 336 9.02 -5.04 -20.87
N ALA A 337 9.48 -5.76 -21.91
CA ALA A 337 8.60 -6.40 -22.88
C ALA A 337 7.71 -7.47 -22.23
N TYR A 338 8.23 -8.22 -21.27
CA TYR A 338 7.42 -9.19 -20.52
C TYR A 338 6.38 -8.53 -19.62
N GLY A 339 6.75 -7.43 -18.95
CA GLY A 339 5.80 -6.63 -18.16
C GLY A 339 4.66 -6.05 -19.01
N ASP A 340 4.99 -5.55 -20.20
CA ASP A 340 3.99 -5.07 -21.18
C ASP A 340 3.05 -6.19 -21.64
N GLU A 341 3.60 -7.38 -21.92
CA GLU A 341 2.79 -8.56 -22.25
C GLU A 341 1.87 -8.96 -21.09
N CYS A 342 2.38 -9.01 -19.86
CA CYS A 342 1.58 -9.30 -18.67
C CYS A 342 0.48 -8.26 -18.48
N TRP A 343 0.80 -6.97 -18.62
CA TRP A 343 -0.17 -5.89 -18.54
C TRP A 343 -1.27 -6.02 -19.60
N SER A 344 -0.90 -6.35 -20.84
CA SER A 344 -1.86 -6.52 -21.92
C SER A 344 -2.78 -7.74 -21.75
N ARG A 345 -2.33 -8.77 -20.99
CA ARG A 345 -3.16 -9.93 -20.65
C ARG A 345 -4.17 -9.65 -19.53
N VAL A 346 -3.92 -8.62 -18.72
CA VAL A 346 -4.78 -8.26 -17.60
C VAL A 346 -5.99 -7.47 -18.12
N LEU A 347 -6.93 -8.20 -18.64
CA LEU A 347 -8.11 -7.64 -19.22
C LEU A 347 -9.31 -8.20 -18.45
N MET A 348 -9.76 -7.41 -17.48
CA MET A 348 -11.05 -7.66 -16.87
C MET A 348 -12.13 -7.23 -17.86
N ASP A 349 -13.05 -8.11 -18.10
CA ASP A 349 -14.28 -7.75 -18.81
C ASP A 349 -15.18 -6.95 -17.86
N TRP A 350 -14.87 -5.65 -17.69
CA TRP A 350 -15.68 -4.80 -16.81
C TRP A 350 -17.08 -4.54 -17.38
N ASN A 351 -17.35 -4.85 -18.66
CA ASN A 351 -18.71 -4.87 -19.17
C ASN A 351 -19.55 -5.86 -18.36
N GLN A 352 -18.95 -6.97 -17.92
CA GLN A 352 -19.62 -7.92 -17.03
C GLN A 352 -20.10 -7.25 -15.75
N TYR A 353 -19.27 -6.43 -15.11
CA TYR A 353 -19.65 -5.73 -13.87
C TYR A 353 -20.83 -4.78 -14.09
N ARG A 354 -20.89 -4.12 -15.25
CA ARG A 354 -22.03 -3.29 -15.64
C ARG A 354 -23.26 -4.14 -15.88
N ASP A 355 -23.14 -5.25 -16.61
CA ASP A 355 -24.25 -6.15 -16.94
C ASP A 355 -24.80 -6.84 -15.69
N GLU A 356 -23.95 -7.09 -14.69
CA GLU A 356 -24.32 -7.59 -13.36
C GLU A 356 -24.85 -6.47 -12.42
N GLY A 357 -24.86 -5.23 -12.86
CA GLY A 357 -25.35 -4.08 -12.09
C GLY A 357 -24.41 -3.62 -10.96
N MET A 358 -23.14 -4.02 -11.01
CA MET A 358 -22.13 -3.65 -10.01
C MET A 358 -21.56 -2.25 -10.23
N THR A 359 -21.72 -1.67 -11.41
CA THR A 359 -21.26 -0.32 -11.76
C THR A 359 -22.26 0.39 -12.66
N ALA A 360 -22.42 1.69 -12.47
CA ALA A 360 -23.12 2.57 -13.40
C ALA A 360 -22.24 2.98 -14.58
N HIS A 361 -20.92 2.83 -14.48
CA HIS A 361 -19.90 3.18 -15.48
C HIS A 361 -20.09 4.60 -16.04
N ARG A 362 -20.20 5.58 -15.16
CA ARG A 362 -20.53 6.97 -15.50
C ARG A 362 -19.30 7.87 -15.57
N ASN A 363 -19.42 8.91 -16.40
CA ASN A 363 -18.46 10.02 -16.37
C ASN A 363 -18.71 10.89 -15.13
N TRP A 364 -17.76 10.92 -14.19
CA TRP A 364 -17.80 11.73 -12.97
C TRP A 364 -17.16 13.12 -13.14
N TRP A 365 -16.44 13.37 -14.23
CA TRP A 365 -15.71 14.60 -14.47
C TRP A 365 -16.54 15.89 -14.40
N PRO A 366 -17.72 15.98 -15.04
CA PRO A 366 -18.50 17.21 -14.99
C PRO A 366 -18.89 17.63 -13.56
N GLY A 367 -19.18 16.66 -12.69
CA GLY A 367 -19.49 16.94 -11.27
C GLY A 367 -18.26 17.51 -10.55
N LEU A 368 -17.12 16.83 -10.64
CA LEU A 368 -15.87 17.27 -10.05
C LEU A 368 -15.46 18.67 -10.51
N TYR A 369 -15.45 18.92 -11.82
CA TYR A 369 -15.05 20.21 -12.37
C TYR A 369 -16.01 21.33 -11.96
N THR A 370 -17.31 21.07 -11.94
CA THR A 370 -18.30 22.03 -11.45
C THR A 370 -18.08 22.37 -9.97
N ALA A 371 -17.81 21.37 -9.12
CA ALA A 371 -17.52 21.60 -7.71
C ALA A 371 -16.24 22.43 -7.53
N ALA A 372 -15.21 22.16 -8.31
CA ALA A 372 -13.96 22.94 -8.29
C ALA A 372 -14.19 24.39 -8.74
N CYS A 373 -14.87 24.63 -9.86
CA CYS A 373 -15.18 25.98 -10.35
C CYS A 373 -15.97 26.80 -9.33
N LYS A 374 -16.92 26.17 -8.65
CA LYS A 374 -17.67 26.82 -7.56
C LYS A 374 -16.74 27.29 -6.44
N ASN A 375 -15.76 26.47 -6.06
CA ASN A 375 -14.82 26.82 -4.99
C ASN A 375 -13.78 27.86 -5.46
N TRP A 376 -13.42 27.85 -6.73
CA TRP A 376 -12.56 28.88 -7.36
C TRP A 376 -13.31 30.21 -7.63
N GLY A 377 -14.64 30.19 -7.59
CA GLY A 377 -15.44 31.39 -7.87
C GLY A 377 -15.48 31.76 -9.35
N ILE A 378 -15.38 30.80 -10.24
CA ILE A 378 -15.40 30.96 -11.71
C ILE A 378 -16.53 30.17 -12.35
N ASP A 379 -16.95 30.57 -13.53
CA ASP A 379 -17.88 29.79 -14.35
C ASP A 379 -17.14 28.65 -15.06
N PRO A 380 -17.75 27.43 -15.12
CA PRO A 380 -17.13 26.31 -15.84
C PRO A 380 -16.94 26.60 -17.33
N ASP A 381 -15.75 26.34 -17.85
CA ASP A 381 -15.48 26.33 -19.28
C ASP A 381 -16.23 25.17 -19.95
N PRO A 382 -17.10 25.44 -20.95
CA PRO A 382 -17.88 24.39 -21.63
C PRO A 382 -17.01 23.31 -22.30
N LYS A 383 -15.82 23.65 -22.80
CA LYS A 383 -14.87 22.70 -23.40
C LYS A 383 -14.33 21.73 -22.35
N VAL A 384 -13.89 22.26 -21.22
CA VAL A 384 -13.38 21.45 -20.08
C VAL A 384 -14.50 20.59 -19.50
N LEU A 385 -15.67 21.20 -19.28
CA LEU A 385 -16.84 20.50 -18.74
C LEU A 385 -17.29 19.35 -19.64
N GLY A 386 -17.17 19.49 -20.95
CA GLY A 386 -17.58 18.51 -21.95
C GLY A 386 -16.61 17.33 -22.12
N TYR A 387 -15.50 17.27 -21.36
CA TYR A 387 -14.56 16.17 -21.47
C TYR A 387 -15.21 14.83 -21.08
N SER A 388 -15.06 13.82 -21.95
CA SER A 388 -15.73 12.52 -21.78
C SER A 388 -14.93 11.34 -22.30
N THR A 389 -13.63 11.53 -22.61
CA THR A 389 -12.77 10.44 -23.08
C THR A 389 -12.65 9.38 -22.00
N SER A 390 -13.09 8.17 -22.27
CA SER A 390 -13.05 7.05 -21.34
C SER A 390 -11.78 6.21 -21.51
N TYR A 391 -11.46 5.39 -20.53
CA TYR A 391 -10.36 4.43 -20.61
C TYR A 391 -10.54 3.48 -21.82
N GLU A 392 -11.74 2.93 -22.03
CA GLU A 392 -12.06 2.05 -23.13
C GLU A 392 -11.77 2.68 -24.50
N SER A 393 -11.99 3.99 -24.64
CA SER A 393 -11.84 4.68 -25.93
C SER A 393 -10.38 4.83 -26.39
N VAL A 394 -9.42 4.79 -25.47
CA VAL A 394 -7.98 5.04 -25.76
C VAL A 394 -7.11 3.80 -25.65
N ARG A 395 -7.54 2.77 -24.92
CA ARG A 395 -6.78 1.53 -24.75
C ARG A 395 -7.05 0.57 -25.91
N ALA A 396 -6.02 0.38 -26.76
CA ALA A 396 -6.14 -0.53 -27.92
C ALA A 396 -6.28 -2.01 -27.53
N ASP A 397 -5.67 -2.42 -26.43
CA ASP A 397 -5.78 -3.75 -25.83
C ASP A 397 -7.22 -4.07 -25.40
N LEU A 398 -7.93 -3.09 -24.83
CA LEU A 398 -9.34 -3.24 -24.46
C LEU A 398 -10.27 -3.36 -25.66
N LYS A 399 -9.93 -2.71 -26.77
CA LYS A 399 -10.72 -2.80 -28.03
C LYS A 399 -10.61 -4.18 -28.68
N THR A 400 -9.50 -4.88 -28.51
CA THR A 400 -9.26 -6.19 -29.12
C THR A 400 -10.11 -7.27 -28.45
N ILE A 401 -10.45 -7.12 -27.18
CA ILE A 401 -11.23 -8.08 -26.40
C ILE A 401 -12.72 -7.92 -26.65
N SER A 402 -13.21 -6.68 -26.73
CA SER A 402 -14.61 -6.44 -27.12
C SER A 402 -14.92 -6.92 -28.53
N ALA A 403 -13.90 -7.17 -29.37
CA ALA A 403 -14.07 -7.69 -30.74
C ALA A 403 -13.98 -9.23 -30.83
N SER A 404 -13.57 -9.90 -29.75
CA SER A 404 -13.44 -11.38 -29.70
C SER A 404 -14.51 -12.07 -28.84
N GLY A 405 -15.48 -11.33 -28.29
CA GLY A 405 -16.63 -11.83 -27.52
C GLY A 405 -17.88 -12.02 -28.39
#